data_f6d99b2e4f5a424be83ccb2e8df2cf63
#
_entry.id   f6d99b2e4f5a424be83ccb2e8df2cf63
#
_cell.length_a   1.000
_cell.length_b   1.000
_cell.length_c   1.000
_cell.angle_alpha   90.00
_cell.angle_beta   90.00
_cell.angle_gamma   90.00
#
_symmetry.space_group_name_H-M   'P 1'
#
loop_
_entity.id
_entity.type
_entity.pdbx_description
1 polymer ?
#
loop_
_entity_poly.entity_id
_entity_poly.type
_entity_poly.pdbx_seq_one_letter_code
_entity_poly.pdbx_strand_id
1 'polypeptide(L)'
;MDVHGRTDSAVLAPLYVDAAGELHAVFTRRRDDLRRHPGEISFPGGRQDPGETLLETALREAHEEIGLPPDGVDVLGALEPTPTFVTNYAIYPFVGLIEPGFEWVIGEAEVAEVLELPIESLRAAYAERRLVRKGIPFRTPTYEVDGHLIWGATGRILQDLLGRI
;
A
#
# COMPACT_ATOMS: atom_id res chain seq x y z
N MET A 1 10.50 -20.89 8.78
CA MET A 1 9.62 -22.06 8.75
C MET A 1 8.20 -21.63 8.54
N ASP A 2 7.58 -22.16 7.54
CA ASP A 2 6.22 -21.81 7.21
C ASP A 2 5.27 -22.37 8.27
N VAL A 3 4.47 -21.52 8.88
CA VAL A 3 3.56 -21.94 9.94
C VAL A 3 2.19 -22.16 9.32
N HIS A 4 1.94 -23.38 8.89
CA HIS A 4 0.60 -23.86 8.52
C HIS A 4 -0.22 -22.90 7.62
N GLY A 5 0.20 -22.73 6.39
CA GLY A 5 -0.56 -21.96 5.40
C GLY A 5 -0.44 -20.46 5.50
N ARG A 6 0.45 -19.96 6.34
CA ARG A 6 0.77 -18.53 6.39
C ARG A 6 1.57 -18.14 5.15
N THR A 7 1.08 -17.15 4.41
CA THR A 7 1.77 -16.61 3.25
C THR A 7 2.11 -15.15 3.52
N ASP A 8 3.39 -14.82 3.43
CA ASP A 8 3.82 -13.44 3.61
C ASP A 8 3.64 -12.64 2.32
N SER A 9 3.32 -11.38 2.50
CA SER A 9 3.18 -10.39 1.43
C SER A 9 4.14 -9.24 1.69
N ALA A 10 4.44 -8.50 0.64
CA ALA A 10 5.23 -7.28 0.76
C ALA A 10 4.60 -6.18 -0.08
N VAL A 11 4.69 -4.96 0.41
CA VAL A 11 4.21 -3.77 -0.30
C VAL A 11 5.33 -2.75 -0.39
N LEU A 12 5.26 -1.93 -1.43
CA LEU A 12 6.12 -0.77 -1.58
C LEU A 12 5.28 0.48 -1.36
N ALA A 13 5.75 1.37 -0.49
CA ALA A 13 5.18 2.70 -0.34
C ALA A 13 6.05 3.69 -1.15
N PRO A 14 5.68 3.97 -2.41
CA PRO A 14 6.45 4.92 -3.21
C PRO A 14 6.16 6.34 -2.76
N LEU A 15 7.23 7.11 -2.56
CA LEU A 15 7.14 8.53 -2.19
C LEU A 15 7.86 9.36 -3.23
N TYR A 16 7.35 10.55 -3.52
CA TYR A 16 8.06 11.53 -4.33
C TYR A 16 7.79 12.95 -3.83
N VAL A 17 8.73 13.83 -4.15
CA VAL A 17 8.60 15.26 -3.86
C VAL A 17 8.28 15.96 -5.18
N ASP A 18 7.18 16.72 -5.23
CA ASP A 18 6.80 17.44 -6.44
C ASP A 18 7.60 18.72 -6.64
N ALA A 19 7.32 19.45 -7.72
CA ALA A 19 8.02 20.68 -8.05
C ALA A 19 7.85 21.79 -7.00
N ALA A 20 6.76 21.73 -6.23
CA ALA A 20 6.49 22.69 -5.15
C ALA A 20 7.13 22.26 -3.82
N GLY A 21 7.81 21.13 -3.76
CA GLY A 21 8.43 20.60 -2.55
C GLY A 21 7.48 19.79 -1.67
N GLU A 22 6.31 19.43 -2.16
CA GLU A 22 5.35 18.63 -1.41
C GLU A 22 5.57 17.13 -1.59
N LEU A 23 5.57 16.41 -0.48
CA LEU A 23 5.74 14.97 -0.47
C LEU A 23 4.40 14.27 -0.73
N HIS A 24 4.42 13.31 -1.63
CA HIS A 24 3.26 12.51 -2.02
C HIS A 24 3.53 11.03 -1.78
N ALA A 25 2.48 10.28 -1.48
CA ALA A 25 2.52 8.81 -1.44
C ALA A 25 1.63 8.24 -2.55
N VAL A 26 2.04 7.11 -3.09
CA VAL A 26 1.36 6.47 -4.22
C VAL A 26 0.64 5.22 -3.76
N PHE A 27 -0.65 5.14 -4.10
CA PHE A 27 -1.52 4.01 -3.76
C PHE A 27 -2.16 3.47 -5.03
N THR A 28 -2.70 2.27 -4.95
CA THR A 28 -3.57 1.70 -5.98
C THR A 28 -4.98 1.53 -5.45
N ARG A 29 -5.96 1.66 -6.33
CA ARG A 29 -7.33 1.24 -6.03
C ARG A 29 -7.64 -0.01 -6.85
N ARG A 30 -8.07 -1.06 -6.18
CA ARG A 30 -8.43 -2.32 -6.83
C ARG A 30 -9.70 -2.15 -7.65
N ARG A 31 -9.85 -2.95 -8.69
CA ARG A 31 -11.06 -2.97 -9.51
C ARG A 31 -12.26 -3.39 -8.66
N ASP A 32 -13.42 -2.80 -8.94
CA ASP A 32 -14.65 -3.06 -8.20
C ASP A 32 -15.23 -4.46 -8.48
N ASP A 33 -14.86 -5.06 -9.61
CA ASP A 33 -15.38 -6.36 -10.04
C ASP A 33 -14.55 -7.56 -9.56
N LEU A 34 -13.54 -7.33 -8.71
CA LEU A 34 -12.74 -8.40 -8.15
C LEU A 34 -13.45 -9.09 -6.99
N ARG A 35 -13.21 -10.39 -6.83
CA ARG A 35 -13.78 -11.19 -5.75
C ARG A 35 -13.25 -10.80 -4.38
N ARG A 36 -11.93 -10.48 -4.31
CA ARG A 36 -11.26 -10.14 -3.06
C ARG A 36 -10.97 -8.65 -3.04
N HIS A 37 -11.41 -8.02 -1.94
CA HIS A 37 -11.10 -6.62 -1.66
C HIS A 37 -11.44 -5.66 -2.80
N PRO A 38 -12.68 -5.73 -3.38
CA PRO A 38 -13.05 -4.85 -4.49
C PRO A 38 -13.00 -3.38 -4.05
N GLY A 39 -12.46 -2.52 -4.89
CA GLY A 39 -12.40 -1.07 -4.65
C GLY A 39 -11.46 -0.64 -3.53
N GLU A 40 -10.78 -1.57 -2.88
CA GLU A 40 -9.87 -1.26 -1.77
C GLU A 40 -8.64 -0.50 -2.22
N ILE A 41 -8.22 0.43 -1.38
CA ILE A 41 -7.01 1.23 -1.61
C ILE A 41 -5.88 0.65 -0.78
N SER A 42 -4.74 0.44 -1.42
CA SER A 42 -3.55 -0.07 -0.76
C SER A 42 -2.29 0.45 -1.43
N PHE A 43 -1.15 0.25 -0.78
CA PHE A 43 0.13 0.39 -1.46
C PHE A 43 0.29 -0.77 -2.46
N PRO A 44 1.00 -0.57 -3.58
CA PRO A 44 1.27 -1.67 -4.50
C PRO A 44 2.03 -2.79 -3.80
N GLY A 45 1.62 -4.03 -4.05
CA GLY A 45 2.23 -5.18 -3.42
C GLY A 45 1.46 -6.46 -3.64
N GLY A 46 1.95 -7.53 -3.06
CA GLY A 46 1.33 -8.85 -3.18
C GLY A 46 2.11 -9.94 -2.47
N ARG A 47 1.78 -11.17 -2.81
CA ARG A 47 2.36 -12.36 -2.19
C ARG A 47 3.78 -12.61 -2.66
N GLN A 48 4.61 -13.07 -1.72
CA GLN A 48 5.95 -13.51 -2.01
C GLN A 48 5.94 -14.77 -2.87
N ASP A 49 6.70 -14.75 -3.96
CA ASP A 49 6.91 -15.94 -4.78
C ASP A 49 8.07 -16.77 -4.19
N PRO A 50 8.09 -18.10 -4.44
CA PRO A 50 9.21 -18.92 -4.00
C PRO A 50 10.55 -18.40 -4.52
N GLY A 51 11.53 -18.33 -3.64
CA GLY A 51 12.89 -17.95 -4.00
C GLY A 51 13.18 -16.46 -4.05
N GLU A 52 12.17 -15.59 -3.87
CA GLU A 52 12.42 -14.15 -3.81
C GLU A 52 12.46 -13.64 -2.37
N THR A 53 13.19 -12.55 -2.14
CA THR A 53 13.13 -11.85 -0.87
C THR A 53 11.86 -11.01 -0.82
N LEU A 54 11.47 -10.57 0.38
CA LEU A 54 10.30 -9.71 0.53
C LEU A 54 10.47 -8.36 -0.18
N LEU A 55 11.68 -7.81 -0.18
CA LEU A 55 11.95 -6.58 -0.93
C LEU A 55 11.77 -6.80 -2.44
N GLU A 56 12.28 -7.93 -2.95
CA GLU A 56 12.08 -8.29 -4.36
C GLU A 56 10.59 -8.44 -4.69
N THR A 57 9.80 -9.00 -3.77
CA THR A 57 8.34 -9.09 -3.93
C THR A 57 7.70 -7.72 -4.08
N ALA A 58 8.04 -6.80 -3.17
CA ALA A 58 7.47 -5.45 -3.19
C ALA A 58 7.80 -4.73 -4.50
N LEU A 59 9.05 -4.82 -4.96
CA LEU A 59 9.49 -4.18 -6.20
C LEU A 59 8.87 -4.83 -7.43
N ARG A 60 8.77 -6.15 -7.47
CA ARG A 60 8.15 -6.87 -8.58
C ARG A 60 6.67 -6.54 -8.72
N GLU A 61 5.95 -6.57 -7.61
CA GLU A 61 4.52 -6.26 -7.61
C GLU A 61 4.26 -4.81 -8.03
N ALA A 62 5.06 -3.86 -7.59
CA ALA A 62 4.93 -2.47 -8.02
C ALA A 62 5.17 -2.33 -9.53
N HIS A 63 6.11 -3.08 -10.08
CA HIS A 63 6.35 -3.09 -11.51
C HIS A 63 5.14 -3.67 -12.29
N GLU A 64 4.60 -4.77 -11.81
CA GLU A 64 3.45 -5.42 -12.44
C GLU A 64 2.17 -4.58 -12.35
N GLU A 65 1.92 -3.96 -11.21
CA GLU A 65 0.65 -3.26 -10.96
C GLU A 65 0.62 -1.85 -11.54
N ILE A 66 1.72 -1.11 -11.47
CA ILE A 66 1.74 0.31 -11.87
C ILE A 66 2.89 0.67 -12.83
N GLY A 67 3.66 -0.32 -13.28
CA GLY A 67 4.73 -0.10 -14.24
C GLY A 67 5.99 0.55 -13.67
N LEU A 68 6.12 0.61 -12.36
CA LEU A 68 7.28 1.24 -11.71
C LEU A 68 8.49 0.30 -11.80
N PRO A 69 9.54 0.67 -12.57
CA PRO A 69 10.69 -0.23 -12.70
C PRO A 69 11.47 -0.31 -11.39
N PRO A 70 11.94 -1.51 -10.99
CA PRO A 70 12.68 -1.66 -9.73
C PRO A 70 13.92 -0.77 -9.62
N ASP A 71 14.63 -0.55 -10.71
CA ASP A 71 15.80 0.34 -10.72
C ASP A 71 15.45 1.82 -10.65
N GLY A 72 14.17 2.18 -10.77
CA GLY A 72 13.68 3.54 -10.57
C GLY A 72 13.32 3.84 -9.12
N VAL A 73 13.54 2.91 -8.21
CA VAL A 73 13.19 3.07 -6.80
C VAL A 73 14.44 3.12 -5.94
N ASP A 74 14.58 4.21 -5.19
CA ASP A 74 15.61 4.33 -4.16
C ASP A 74 15.01 3.83 -2.84
N VAL A 75 15.36 2.62 -2.42
CA VAL A 75 14.80 2.00 -1.22
C VAL A 75 15.36 2.68 0.02
N LEU A 76 14.48 3.31 0.79
CA LEU A 76 14.86 4.06 1.99
C LEU A 76 14.88 3.20 3.25
N GLY A 77 14.03 2.17 3.31
CA GLY A 77 13.98 1.30 4.47
C GLY A 77 12.69 0.50 4.53
N ALA A 78 12.48 -0.16 5.67
CA ALA A 78 11.30 -0.97 5.94
C ALA A 78 10.53 -0.41 7.13
N LEU A 79 9.22 -0.61 7.12
CA LEU A 79 8.35 -0.31 8.24
C LEU A 79 8.04 -1.58 9.01
N GLU A 80 7.34 -1.46 10.14
CA GLU A 80 6.94 -2.62 10.92
C GLU A 80 5.97 -3.50 10.14
N PRO A 81 6.14 -4.84 10.19
CA PRO A 81 5.18 -5.75 9.57
C PRO A 81 3.81 -5.62 10.21
N THR A 82 2.78 -5.74 9.38
CA THR A 82 1.40 -5.65 9.82
C THR A 82 0.71 -7.00 9.62
N PRO A 83 0.19 -7.62 10.69
CA PRO A 83 -0.58 -8.86 10.55
C PRO A 83 -1.95 -8.58 9.93
N THR A 84 -2.46 -9.55 9.19
CA THR A 84 -3.84 -9.51 8.70
C THR A 84 -4.66 -10.51 9.51
N PHE A 85 -5.79 -10.06 10.07
CA PHE A 85 -6.59 -10.89 10.95
C PHE A 85 -7.41 -11.95 10.21
N VAL A 86 -7.74 -11.70 8.95
CA VAL A 86 -8.68 -12.53 8.19
C VAL A 86 -7.98 -13.61 7.38
N THR A 87 -6.74 -13.38 6.96
CA THR A 87 -6.05 -14.22 5.97
C THR A 87 -4.78 -14.88 6.50
N ASN A 88 -4.48 -14.72 7.77
CA ASN A 88 -3.34 -15.36 8.45
C ASN A 88 -1.98 -15.17 7.77
N TYR A 89 -1.70 -13.94 7.29
CA TYR A 89 -0.37 -13.58 6.82
C TYR A 89 0.04 -12.20 7.28
N ALA A 90 1.32 -11.90 7.17
CA ALA A 90 1.85 -10.60 7.51
C ALA A 90 2.21 -9.84 6.23
N ILE A 91 2.06 -8.52 6.29
CA ILE A 91 2.45 -7.61 5.22
C ILE A 91 3.72 -6.88 5.66
N TYR A 92 4.76 -6.98 4.84
CA TYR A 92 6.06 -6.35 5.08
C TYR A 92 6.19 -5.11 4.20
N PRO A 93 6.11 -3.91 4.78
CA PRO A 93 6.16 -2.67 3.98
C PRO A 93 7.58 -2.16 3.82
N PHE A 94 7.89 -1.72 2.60
CA PHE A 94 9.14 -1.03 2.28
C PHE A 94 8.82 0.37 1.76
N VAL A 95 9.68 1.33 2.05
CA VAL A 95 9.52 2.71 1.61
C VAL A 95 10.55 2.98 0.52
N GLY A 96 10.11 3.53 -0.59
CA GLY A 96 10.98 3.87 -1.70
C GLY A 96 10.74 5.29 -2.19
N LEU A 97 11.83 5.98 -2.54
CA LEU A 97 11.76 7.30 -3.16
C LEU A 97 11.82 7.12 -4.68
N ILE A 98 10.94 7.81 -5.39
CA ILE A 98 10.87 7.77 -6.85
C ILE A 98 10.90 9.19 -7.41
N GLU A 99 11.20 9.31 -8.69
CA GLU A 99 11.13 10.59 -9.39
C GLU A 99 9.68 11.02 -9.59
N PRO A 100 9.36 12.31 -9.47
CA PRO A 100 8.02 12.81 -9.77
C PRO A 100 7.73 12.76 -11.27
N GLY A 101 6.43 12.75 -11.62
CA GLY A 101 6.02 12.80 -13.02
C GLY A 101 6.10 11.47 -13.76
N PHE A 102 6.18 10.37 -13.04
CA PHE A 102 6.20 9.05 -13.65
C PHE A 102 4.87 8.75 -14.37
N GLU A 103 4.95 8.23 -15.58
CA GLU A 103 3.78 7.78 -16.33
C GLU A 103 3.45 6.34 -15.95
N TRP A 104 2.34 6.16 -15.24
CA TRP A 104 1.94 4.86 -14.75
C TRP A 104 1.46 3.94 -15.88
N VAL A 105 1.90 2.69 -15.84
CA VAL A 105 1.38 1.64 -16.72
C VAL A 105 0.62 0.66 -15.84
N ILE A 106 -0.69 0.79 -15.87
CA ILE A 106 -1.57 0.06 -14.96
C ILE A 106 -1.75 -1.39 -15.40
N GLY A 107 -1.56 -2.32 -14.46
CA GLY A 107 -1.91 -3.73 -14.66
C GLY A 107 -3.42 -3.91 -14.54
N GLU A 108 -4.12 -3.78 -15.64
CA GLU A 108 -5.59 -3.68 -15.70
C GLU A 108 -6.35 -4.86 -15.11
N ALA A 109 -5.69 -6.01 -14.93
CA ALA A 109 -6.35 -7.19 -14.36
C ALA A 109 -6.78 -6.96 -12.90
N GLU A 110 -6.06 -6.14 -12.15
CA GLU A 110 -6.31 -5.93 -10.71
C GLU A 110 -6.51 -4.46 -10.33
N VAL A 111 -5.83 -3.55 -11.01
CA VAL A 111 -5.76 -2.14 -10.64
C VAL A 111 -6.72 -1.31 -11.50
N ALA A 112 -7.58 -0.54 -10.84
CA ALA A 112 -8.48 0.38 -11.52
C ALA A 112 -7.83 1.75 -11.74
N GLU A 113 -7.08 2.25 -10.75
CA GLU A 113 -6.41 3.55 -10.85
C GLU A 113 -5.24 3.66 -9.87
N VAL A 114 -4.35 4.58 -10.18
CA VAL A 114 -3.25 4.99 -9.29
C VAL A 114 -3.65 6.30 -8.61
N LEU A 115 -3.46 6.35 -7.30
CA LEU A 115 -3.74 7.55 -6.51
C LEU A 115 -2.43 8.13 -5.99
N GLU A 116 -2.23 9.42 -6.22
CA GLU A 116 -1.06 10.16 -5.75
C GLU A 116 -1.55 11.19 -4.74
N LEU A 117 -1.37 10.91 -3.46
CA LEU A 117 -1.97 11.71 -2.40
C LEU A 117 -0.90 12.47 -1.62
N PRO A 118 -1.10 13.80 -1.40
CA PRO A 118 -0.17 14.59 -0.61
C PRO A 118 -0.12 14.10 0.83
N ILE A 119 1.07 13.98 1.39
CA ILE A 119 1.26 13.56 2.78
C ILE A 119 0.53 14.49 3.75
N GLU A 120 0.55 15.80 3.50
CA GLU A 120 -0.16 16.75 4.35
C GLU A 120 -1.68 16.52 4.36
N SER A 121 -2.25 16.16 3.21
CA SER A 121 -3.68 15.84 3.13
C SER A 121 -3.99 14.56 3.91
N LEU A 122 -3.10 13.58 3.86
CA LEU A 122 -3.25 12.35 4.63
C LEU A 122 -3.17 12.62 6.13
N ARG A 123 -2.18 13.41 6.57
CA ARG A 123 -2.07 13.78 7.99
C ARG A 123 -3.33 14.47 8.50
N ALA A 124 -3.88 15.40 7.72
CA ALA A 124 -5.08 16.15 8.10
C ALA A 124 -6.34 15.26 8.13
N ALA A 125 -6.34 14.18 7.38
CA ALA A 125 -7.50 13.30 7.23
C ALA A 125 -7.56 12.19 8.29
N TYR A 126 -6.54 12.04 9.13
CA TYR A 126 -6.50 10.95 10.10
C TYR A 126 -7.69 10.96 11.05
N ALA A 127 -8.32 9.78 11.21
CA ALA A 127 -9.34 9.56 12.22
C ALA A 127 -9.34 8.09 12.62
N GLU A 128 -9.44 7.82 13.91
CA GLU A 128 -9.69 6.47 14.38
C GLU A 128 -11.19 6.21 14.29
N ARG A 129 -11.58 5.22 13.49
CA ARG A 129 -13.00 4.90 13.29
C ARG A 129 -13.31 3.45 13.63
N ARG A 130 -14.55 3.24 14.02
CA ARG A 130 -15.14 1.91 14.11
C ARG A 130 -15.82 1.63 12.78
N LEU A 131 -15.37 0.59 12.10
CA LEU A 131 -15.96 0.12 10.85
C LEU A 131 -16.59 -1.24 11.07
N VAL A 132 -17.54 -1.62 10.20
CA VAL A 132 -18.13 -2.95 10.22
C VAL A 132 -17.85 -3.61 8.88
N ARG A 133 -17.27 -4.81 8.92
CA ARG A 133 -17.01 -5.59 7.71
C ARG A 133 -17.48 -7.01 7.91
N LYS A 134 -18.33 -7.50 6.98
CA LYS A 134 -18.95 -8.82 7.07
C LYS A 134 -19.64 -9.04 8.42
N GLY A 135 -20.30 -7.99 8.92
CA GLY A 135 -21.00 -8.02 10.19
C GLY A 135 -20.13 -7.90 11.43
N ILE A 136 -18.80 -7.81 11.28
CA ILE A 136 -17.86 -7.74 12.41
C ILE A 136 -17.38 -6.31 12.58
N PRO A 137 -17.62 -5.69 13.77
CA PRO A 137 -17.09 -4.36 14.06
C PRO A 137 -15.61 -4.43 14.45
N PHE A 138 -14.86 -3.42 14.06
CA PHE A 138 -13.45 -3.28 14.43
C PHE A 138 -13.02 -1.82 14.38
N ARG A 139 -12.00 -1.48 15.14
CA ARG A 139 -11.44 -0.14 15.14
C ARG A 139 -10.21 -0.13 14.24
N THR A 140 -10.05 0.95 13.48
CA THR A 140 -8.95 1.09 12.52
C THR A 140 -8.58 2.56 12.36
N PRO A 141 -7.29 2.87 12.17
CA PRO A 141 -6.92 4.18 11.65
C PRO A 141 -7.50 4.34 10.25
N THR A 142 -8.06 5.50 9.96
CA THR A 142 -8.64 5.81 8.65
C THR A 142 -8.08 7.13 8.12
N TYR A 143 -8.03 7.22 6.81
CA TYR A 143 -7.61 8.41 6.09
C TYR A 143 -8.55 8.54 4.89
N GLU A 144 -9.38 9.57 4.90
CA GLU A 144 -10.30 9.81 3.80
C GLU A 144 -9.90 11.07 3.07
N VAL A 145 -9.49 10.94 1.81
CA VAL A 145 -9.03 12.05 0.97
C VAL A 145 -9.72 11.93 -0.38
N ASP A 146 -10.38 13.01 -0.79
CA ASP A 146 -11.09 13.09 -2.09
C ASP A 146 -12.08 11.93 -2.33
N GLY A 147 -12.77 11.52 -1.27
CA GLY A 147 -13.73 10.43 -1.34
C GLY A 147 -13.12 9.04 -1.29
N HIS A 148 -11.79 8.93 -1.18
CA HIS A 148 -11.09 7.65 -1.06
C HIS A 148 -10.82 7.36 0.41
N LEU A 149 -11.27 6.20 0.87
CA LEU A 149 -11.09 5.77 2.26
C LEU A 149 -9.98 4.72 2.36
N ILE A 150 -8.91 5.06 3.07
CA ILE A 150 -7.83 4.14 3.41
C ILE A 150 -8.08 3.65 4.83
N TRP A 151 -8.03 2.34 5.06
CA TRP A 151 -8.34 1.73 6.35
C TRP A 151 -7.62 0.40 6.52
N GLY A 152 -7.80 -0.26 7.65
CA GLY A 152 -7.29 -1.60 7.90
C GLY A 152 -5.76 -1.67 7.90
N ALA A 153 -5.22 -2.71 7.30
CA ALA A 153 -3.77 -2.93 7.24
C ALA A 153 -3.04 -1.75 6.58
N THR A 154 -3.57 -1.26 5.47
CA THR A 154 -2.98 -0.10 4.77
C THR A 154 -3.02 1.15 5.65
N GLY A 155 -4.11 1.35 6.39
CA GLY A 155 -4.21 2.45 7.34
C GLY A 155 -3.16 2.35 8.43
N ARG A 156 -2.89 1.16 8.95
CA ARG A 156 -1.86 0.95 9.97
C ARG A 156 -0.46 1.18 9.42
N ILE A 157 -0.19 0.71 8.21
CA ILE A 157 1.09 0.94 7.54
C ILE A 157 1.31 2.44 7.33
N LEU A 158 0.27 3.14 6.84
CA LEU A 158 0.33 4.58 6.64
C LEU A 158 0.55 5.34 7.96
N GLN A 159 -0.10 4.91 9.03
CA GLN A 159 0.11 5.50 10.35
C GLN A 159 1.56 5.38 10.80
N ASP A 160 2.17 4.22 10.62
CA ASP A 160 3.59 4.01 10.94
C ASP A 160 4.49 4.91 10.07
N LEU A 161 4.22 4.96 8.77
CA LEU A 161 4.96 5.82 7.84
C LEU A 161 4.90 7.28 8.27
N LEU A 162 3.71 7.80 8.53
CA LEU A 162 3.50 9.20 8.90
C LEU A 162 4.15 9.55 10.24
N GLY A 163 4.29 8.58 11.14
CA GLY A 163 4.99 8.79 12.40
C GLY A 163 6.51 8.87 12.27
N ARG A 164 7.05 8.49 11.12
CA ARG A 164 8.50 8.45 10.87
C ARG A 164 9.01 9.57 9.96
N ILE A 165 8.10 10.29 9.33
CA ILE A 165 8.48 11.37 8.40
C ILE A 165 7.95 12.74 8.78
#